data_454882cf089a31ae80fcab971d4e9954
#
_entry.id   454882cf089a31ae80fcab971d4e9954
#
_cell.length_a   1.000
_cell.length_b   1.000
_cell.length_c   1.000
_cell.angle_alpha   90.00
_cell.angle_beta   90.00
_cell.angle_gamma   90.00
#
_symmetry.space_group_name_H-M   'P 1'
#
loop_
_entity.id
_entity.type
_entity.pdbx_description
1 polymer ?
#
loop_
_entity_poly.entity_id
_entity_poly.type
_entity_poly.pdbx_seq_one_letter_code
_entity_poly.pdbx_strand_id
1 'polypeptide(L)'
;MSKAFSSEVDAGSRQENVSNQESRAPFRFNRNGKGSRRVLLIAAVAILAALPLTFGTFWINMVITALIFSLAVFSINLLTGLTGLLSFGQAGFVGIGAYTLGVLAKQGHPPVLAGLYGVLLAMLCGFLLGLPAARLKGHYLAIGTLGFGILTYQLLTNSVDITRGPMGLIGIPTGGIDRQTWYLVMLGVCLIVLAALVYIDRYSSLGVILKMVRHDEIAAQASGINVFAVKLIAFTVSAGFAGLSGALFAAYVRFLTPDLFNEQESFRYMMMAVVGGIGSPLGGFAASLLLTMIPEGLRALGEDNYRLLVYGTMVLLVLWFLPAGIGGLIERQRR
;
A
#
# COMPACT_ATOMS: atom_id res chain seq x y z
N MET A 1 35.68 -67.57 -0.41
CA MET A 1 35.09 -66.44 0.35
C MET A 1 35.75 -65.08 0.09
N SER A 2 36.92 -65.02 -0.55
CA SER A 2 37.67 -63.75 -0.76
C SER A 2 37.23 -62.91 -1.98
N LYS A 3 36.56 -63.52 -3.02
CA LYS A 3 36.18 -62.78 -4.23
C LYS A 3 34.82 -62.05 -4.13
N ALA A 4 33.95 -62.45 -3.20
CA ALA A 4 32.65 -61.78 -2.99
C ALA A 4 32.78 -60.42 -2.24
N PHE A 5 33.77 -60.31 -1.35
CA PHE A 5 33.98 -59.09 -0.55
C PHE A 5 34.62 -57.95 -1.36
N SER A 6 35.38 -58.26 -2.45
CA SER A 6 35.99 -57.27 -3.32
C SER A 6 34.99 -56.59 -4.26
N SER A 7 33.88 -57.26 -4.66
CA SER A 7 32.90 -56.73 -5.56
C SER A 7 31.90 -55.77 -4.88
N GLU A 8 31.62 -55.97 -3.57
CA GLU A 8 30.73 -55.07 -2.81
C GLU A 8 31.42 -53.73 -2.47
N VAL A 9 32.72 -53.75 -2.20
CA VAL A 9 33.49 -52.51 -1.93
C VAL A 9 33.58 -51.64 -3.18
N ASP A 10 33.75 -52.27 -4.36
CA ASP A 10 33.87 -51.52 -5.64
C ASP A 10 32.49 -50.97 -6.11
N ALA A 11 31.39 -51.60 -5.76
CA ALA A 11 30.02 -51.10 -6.02
C ALA A 11 29.66 -49.91 -5.11
N GLY A 12 30.04 -49.96 -3.82
CA GLY A 12 29.84 -48.88 -2.88
C GLY A 12 30.61 -47.58 -3.27
N SER A 13 31.88 -47.72 -3.66
CA SER A 13 32.72 -46.59 -4.07
C SER A 13 32.26 -45.96 -5.39
N ARG A 14 31.62 -46.72 -6.30
CA ARG A 14 31.01 -46.17 -7.53
C ARG A 14 29.71 -45.39 -7.25
N GLN A 15 28.88 -45.85 -6.32
CA GLN A 15 27.67 -45.14 -5.93
C GLN A 15 27.97 -43.85 -5.19
N GLU A 16 28.96 -43.83 -4.30
CA GLU A 16 29.40 -42.57 -3.65
C GLU A 16 29.99 -41.55 -4.62
N ASN A 17 30.74 -42.01 -5.64
CA ASN A 17 31.28 -41.11 -6.65
C ASN A 17 30.22 -40.53 -7.59
N VAL A 18 29.16 -41.25 -7.90
CA VAL A 18 28.03 -40.78 -8.71
C VAL A 18 27.21 -39.75 -7.91
N SER A 19 26.93 -40.01 -6.62
CA SER A 19 26.19 -39.07 -5.75
C SER A 19 26.96 -37.76 -5.50
N ASN A 20 28.30 -37.82 -5.41
CA ASN A 20 29.14 -36.64 -5.28
C ASN A 20 29.34 -35.85 -6.59
N GLN A 21 29.12 -36.45 -7.76
CA GLN A 21 29.13 -35.70 -9.03
C GLN A 21 27.81 -34.98 -9.31
N GLU A 22 26.66 -35.52 -8.88
CA GLU A 22 25.36 -34.81 -9.00
C GLU A 22 25.25 -33.59 -8.07
N SER A 23 25.94 -33.61 -6.92
CA SER A 23 25.96 -32.46 -6.00
C SER A 23 26.85 -31.27 -6.44
N ARG A 24 27.65 -31.43 -7.51
CA ARG A 24 28.53 -30.42 -8.09
C ARG A 24 28.02 -29.78 -9.37
N ALA A 25 26.72 -29.84 -9.65
CA ALA A 25 26.13 -29.04 -10.71
C ALA A 25 26.39 -27.54 -10.37
N PRO A 26 27.10 -26.77 -11.20
CA PRO A 26 27.34 -25.36 -10.90
C PRO A 26 26.00 -24.66 -10.89
N PHE A 27 25.67 -24.04 -9.76
CA PHE A 27 24.51 -23.15 -9.61
C PHE A 27 24.63 -22.06 -10.67
N ARG A 28 24.06 -22.30 -11.86
CA ARG A 28 24.01 -21.29 -12.93
C ARG A 28 23.10 -20.17 -12.45
N PHE A 29 23.70 -19.17 -11.87
CA PHE A 29 23.05 -17.91 -11.57
C PHE A 29 22.55 -17.32 -12.91
N ASN A 30 21.26 -17.45 -13.17
CA ASN A 30 20.65 -16.90 -14.38
C ASN A 30 20.69 -15.37 -14.30
N ARG A 31 21.79 -14.79 -14.78
CA ARG A 31 22.04 -13.33 -14.80
C ARG A 31 21.04 -12.57 -15.68
N ASN A 32 20.37 -13.23 -16.61
CA ASN A 32 19.48 -12.61 -17.59
C ASN A 32 18.10 -12.25 -17.02
N GLY A 33 17.65 -12.87 -15.92
CA GLY A 33 16.36 -12.59 -15.30
C GLY A 33 16.26 -11.21 -14.62
N LYS A 34 17.38 -10.60 -14.26
CA LYS A 34 17.40 -9.27 -13.62
C LYS A 34 17.30 -8.11 -14.63
N GLY A 35 17.79 -8.32 -15.86
CA GLY A 35 17.72 -7.31 -16.92
C GLY A 35 16.31 -7.14 -17.47
N SER A 36 15.66 -8.24 -17.83
CA SER A 36 14.31 -8.22 -18.42
C SER A 36 13.25 -7.61 -17.48
N ARG A 37 13.39 -7.80 -16.16
CA ARG A 37 12.45 -7.24 -15.18
C ARG A 37 12.60 -5.73 -14.98
N ARG A 38 13.84 -5.22 -15.02
CA ARG A 38 14.06 -3.77 -14.99
C ARG A 38 13.48 -3.11 -16.23
N VAL A 39 13.65 -3.75 -17.38
CA VAL A 39 13.05 -3.30 -18.64
C VAL A 39 11.52 -3.32 -18.57
N LEU A 40 10.90 -4.38 -18.05
CA LEU A 40 9.45 -4.46 -17.86
C LEU A 40 8.91 -3.39 -16.90
N LEU A 41 9.59 -3.13 -15.78
CA LEU A 41 9.19 -2.06 -14.85
C LEU A 41 9.36 -0.68 -15.48
N ILE A 42 10.46 -0.43 -16.18
CA ILE A 42 10.70 0.83 -16.89
C ILE A 42 9.65 1.00 -18.01
N ALA A 43 9.35 -0.06 -18.75
CA ALA A 43 8.32 -0.04 -19.78
C ALA A 43 6.93 0.23 -19.20
N ALA A 44 6.57 -0.40 -18.07
CA ALA A 44 5.29 -0.15 -17.38
C ALA A 44 5.19 1.30 -16.88
N VAL A 45 6.26 1.85 -16.31
CA VAL A 45 6.31 3.26 -15.89
C VAL A 45 6.25 4.20 -17.10
N ALA A 46 6.95 3.88 -18.19
CA ALA A 46 6.92 4.67 -19.42
C ALA A 46 5.53 4.64 -20.09
N ILE A 47 4.86 3.49 -20.10
CA ILE A 47 3.47 3.36 -20.59
C ILE A 47 2.53 4.20 -19.71
N LEU A 48 2.64 4.10 -18.38
CA LEU A 48 1.86 4.93 -17.46
C LEU A 48 2.16 6.43 -17.68
N ALA A 49 3.41 6.82 -17.88
CA ALA A 49 3.77 8.21 -18.13
C ALA A 49 3.26 8.74 -19.48
N ALA A 50 3.12 7.87 -20.48
CA ALA A 50 2.61 8.22 -21.81
C ALA A 50 1.07 8.24 -21.90
N LEU A 51 0.34 7.68 -20.93
CA LEU A 51 -1.12 7.65 -20.90
C LEU A 51 -1.79 9.01 -21.16
N PRO A 52 -1.33 10.14 -20.56
CA PRO A 52 -1.98 11.44 -20.77
C PRO A 52 -1.87 11.95 -22.22
N LEU A 53 -0.97 11.42 -23.03
CA LEU A 53 -0.79 11.83 -24.42
C LEU A 53 -1.81 11.19 -25.38
N THR A 54 -2.37 10.04 -24.99
CA THR A 54 -3.21 9.20 -25.87
C THR A 54 -4.67 9.10 -25.42
N PHE A 55 -4.95 9.32 -24.13
CA PHE A 55 -6.27 9.10 -23.55
C PHE A 55 -6.99 10.41 -23.19
N GLY A 56 -8.33 10.38 -23.30
CA GLY A 56 -9.18 11.51 -22.97
C GLY A 56 -9.15 11.90 -21.50
N THR A 57 -9.62 13.09 -21.19
CA THR A 57 -9.67 13.72 -19.86
C THR A 57 -10.22 12.82 -18.74
N PHE A 58 -11.24 12.01 -19.07
CA PHE A 58 -11.88 11.09 -18.13
C PHE A 58 -10.88 10.05 -17.59
N TRP A 59 -10.15 9.38 -18.48
CA TRP A 59 -9.20 8.34 -18.10
C TRP A 59 -8.03 8.88 -17.27
N ILE A 60 -7.57 10.09 -17.58
CA ILE A 60 -6.50 10.75 -16.80
C ILE A 60 -6.96 10.98 -15.35
N ASN A 61 -8.19 11.48 -15.15
CA ASN A 61 -8.75 11.70 -13.81
C ASN A 61 -8.85 10.39 -13.02
N MET A 62 -9.25 9.29 -13.67
CA MET A 62 -9.34 7.97 -13.04
C MET A 62 -7.97 7.48 -12.58
N VAL A 63 -6.96 7.60 -13.43
CA VAL A 63 -5.60 7.17 -13.06
C VAL A 63 -5.04 8.03 -11.93
N ILE A 64 -5.27 9.35 -11.94
CA ILE A 64 -4.86 10.23 -10.82
C ILE A 64 -5.50 9.76 -9.51
N THR A 65 -6.81 9.50 -9.53
CA THR A 65 -7.52 9.00 -8.33
C THR A 65 -6.96 7.65 -7.87
N ALA A 66 -6.68 6.74 -8.81
CA ALA A 66 -6.08 5.45 -8.50
C ALA A 66 -4.66 5.57 -7.92
N LEU A 67 -3.85 6.53 -8.41
CA LEU A 67 -2.52 6.83 -7.86
C LEU A 67 -2.61 7.38 -6.44
N ILE A 68 -3.60 8.24 -6.15
CA ILE A 68 -3.84 8.75 -4.79
C ILE A 68 -4.26 7.61 -3.86
N PHE A 69 -5.19 6.75 -4.27
CA PHE A 69 -5.61 5.60 -3.47
C PHE A 69 -4.48 4.58 -3.27
N SER A 70 -3.55 4.46 -4.23
CA SER A 70 -2.39 3.59 -4.06
C SER A 70 -1.51 4.01 -2.88
N LEU A 71 -1.42 5.32 -2.56
CA LEU A 71 -0.69 5.80 -1.39
C LEU A 71 -1.36 5.37 -0.08
N ALA A 72 -2.71 5.39 -0.02
CA ALA A 72 -3.46 4.85 1.11
C ALA A 72 -3.27 3.33 1.24
N VAL A 73 -3.24 2.61 0.12
CA VAL A 73 -2.93 1.16 0.10
C VAL A 73 -1.49 0.88 0.55
N PHE A 74 -0.53 1.73 0.19
CA PHE A 74 0.86 1.61 0.65
C PHE A 74 0.98 1.80 2.16
N SER A 75 0.17 2.67 2.76
CA SER A 75 0.12 2.81 4.22
C SER A 75 -0.32 1.52 4.90
N ILE A 76 -1.33 0.83 4.35
CA ILE A 76 -1.79 -0.48 4.83
C ILE A 76 -0.74 -1.56 4.59
N ASN A 77 -0.10 -1.57 3.42
CA ASN A 77 0.97 -2.54 3.13
C ASN A 77 2.16 -2.39 4.10
N LEU A 78 2.51 -1.18 4.48
CA LEU A 78 3.54 -0.95 5.50
C LEU A 78 3.10 -1.53 6.85
N LEU A 79 1.89 -1.18 7.30
CA LEU A 79 1.40 -1.53 8.64
C LEU A 79 0.99 -3.01 8.70
N THR A 80 0.03 -3.43 7.88
CA THR A 80 -0.46 -4.82 7.89
C THR A 80 0.49 -5.77 7.17
N GLY A 81 1.10 -5.31 6.10
CA GLY A 81 1.97 -6.13 5.25
C GLY A 81 3.31 -6.44 5.90
N LEU A 82 3.99 -5.46 6.48
CA LEU A 82 5.33 -5.65 7.03
C LEU A 82 5.33 -5.97 8.54
N THR A 83 4.37 -5.43 9.31
CA THR A 83 4.32 -5.66 10.77
C THR A 83 3.21 -6.58 11.24
N GLY A 84 2.26 -6.95 10.38
CA GLY A 84 1.12 -7.79 10.74
C GLY A 84 0.02 -7.10 11.55
N LEU A 85 0.08 -5.77 11.70
CA LEU A 85 -0.89 -4.99 12.46
C LEU A 85 -2.11 -4.66 11.60
N LEU A 86 -3.26 -5.29 11.86
CA LEU A 86 -4.51 -5.00 11.16
C LEU A 86 -5.06 -3.64 11.59
N SER A 87 -5.29 -2.74 10.62
CA SER A 87 -5.86 -1.41 10.87
C SER A 87 -6.98 -1.09 9.88
N PHE A 88 -8.14 -0.69 10.42
CA PHE A 88 -9.30 -0.20 9.66
C PHE A 88 -9.54 1.31 9.85
N GLY A 89 -8.56 2.04 10.38
CA GLY A 89 -8.65 3.48 10.60
C GLY A 89 -7.99 4.34 9.52
N GLN A 90 -7.58 3.77 8.40
CA GLN A 90 -6.75 4.49 7.41
C GLN A 90 -7.48 5.66 6.76
N ALA A 91 -8.81 5.55 6.51
CA ALA A 91 -9.60 6.66 5.99
C ALA A 91 -9.61 7.86 6.95
N GLY A 92 -9.56 7.63 8.26
CA GLY A 92 -9.42 8.70 9.25
C GLY A 92 -8.14 9.51 9.08
N PHE A 93 -6.99 8.85 8.88
CA PHE A 93 -5.73 9.54 8.61
C PHE A 93 -5.72 10.25 7.26
N VAL A 94 -6.34 9.65 6.24
CA VAL A 94 -6.56 10.29 4.94
C VAL A 94 -7.40 11.55 5.13
N GLY A 95 -8.50 11.49 5.90
CA GLY A 95 -9.37 12.61 6.23
C GLY A 95 -8.62 13.74 6.96
N ILE A 96 -7.80 13.40 7.97
CA ILE A 96 -6.98 14.39 8.69
C ILE A 96 -6.04 15.12 7.73
N GLY A 97 -5.32 14.39 6.86
CA GLY A 97 -4.43 15.00 5.86
C GLY A 97 -5.17 15.91 4.88
N ALA A 98 -6.32 15.45 4.38
CA ALA A 98 -7.14 16.19 3.42
C ALA A 98 -7.71 17.48 4.00
N TYR A 99 -8.34 17.40 5.16
CA TYR A 99 -8.96 18.56 5.79
C TYR A 99 -7.94 19.57 6.31
N THR A 100 -6.79 19.12 6.80
CA THR A 100 -5.70 20.03 7.20
C THR A 100 -5.22 20.85 6.02
N LEU A 101 -4.96 20.22 4.87
CA LEU A 101 -4.61 20.97 3.66
C LEU A 101 -5.74 21.90 3.26
N GLY A 102 -7.00 21.42 3.23
CA GLY A 102 -8.14 22.19 2.78
C GLY A 102 -8.39 23.44 3.61
N VAL A 103 -8.29 23.34 4.94
CA VAL A 103 -8.48 24.46 5.87
C VAL A 103 -7.34 25.48 5.76
N LEU A 104 -6.09 25.01 5.83
CA LEU A 104 -4.92 25.91 5.77
C LEU A 104 -4.79 26.62 4.41
N ALA A 105 -5.06 25.91 3.30
CA ALA A 105 -5.05 26.51 1.97
C ALA A 105 -6.12 27.62 1.84
N LYS A 106 -7.29 27.46 2.46
CA LYS A 106 -8.34 28.50 2.52
C LYS A 106 -7.97 29.70 3.38
N GLN A 107 -7.10 29.50 4.37
CA GLN A 107 -6.54 30.57 5.18
C GLN A 107 -5.40 31.33 4.47
N GLY A 108 -5.06 30.95 3.23
CA GLY A 108 -4.04 31.62 2.43
C GLY A 108 -2.64 31.02 2.53
N HIS A 109 -2.48 29.90 3.23
CA HIS A 109 -1.18 29.22 3.27
C HIS A 109 -0.87 28.55 1.92
N PRO A 110 0.42 28.50 1.51
CA PRO A 110 0.83 27.78 0.31
C PRO A 110 0.42 26.30 0.37
N PRO A 111 -0.18 25.75 -0.70
CA PRO A 111 -0.73 24.38 -0.69
C PRO A 111 0.30 23.29 -0.33
N VAL A 112 1.57 23.50 -0.70
CA VAL A 112 2.66 22.57 -0.37
C VAL A 112 2.91 22.53 1.15
N LEU A 113 2.98 23.71 1.80
CA LEU A 113 3.14 23.80 3.25
C LEU A 113 1.92 23.25 3.98
N ALA A 114 0.71 23.59 3.51
CA ALA A 114 -0.54 23.06 4.05
C ALA A 114 -0.59 21.53 3.97
N GLY A 115 -0.13 20.96 2.86
CA GLY A 115 -0.01 19.50 2.68
C GLY A 115 1.00 18.88 3.65
N LEU A 116 2.16 19.52 3.84
CA LEU A 116 3.16 19.06 4.80
C LEU A 116 2.61 19.05 6.24
N TYR A 117 1.91 20.11 6.65
CA TYR A 117 1.23 20.13 7.95
C TYR A 117 0.17 19.05 8.07
N GLY A 118 -0.56 18.73 6.99
CA GLY A 118 -1.51 17.63 6.94
C GLY A 118 -0.85 16.27 7.19
N VAL A 119 0.30 16.02 6.57
CA VAL A 119 1.09 14.79 6.79
C VAL A 119 1.61 14.74 8.23
N LEU A 120 2.17 15.82 8.74
CA LEU A 120 2.70 15.87 10.11
C LEU A 120 1.61 15.69 11.16
N LEU A 121 0.42 16.29 10.97
CA LEU A 121 -0.71 16.10 11.86
C LEU A 121 -1.23 14.66 11.81
N ALA A 122 -1.32 14.04 10.63
CA ALA A 122 -1.67 12.63 10.50
C ALA A 122 -0.64 11.73 11.20
N MET A 123 0.66 12.02 11.07
CA MET A 123 1.72 11.31 11.80
C MET A 123 1.59 11.48 13.32
N LEU A 124 1.29 12.68 13.80
CA LEU A 124 1.07 12.95 15.22
C LEU A 124 -0.13 12.15 15.75
N CYS A 125 -1.26 12.16 15.04
CA CYS A 125 -2.42 11.35 15.39
C CYS A 125 -2.10 9.85 15.34
N GLY A 126 -1.34 9.41 14.34
CA GLY A 126 -0.85 8.03 14.23
C GLY A 126 0.08 7.64 15.37
N PHE A 127 0.95 8.54 15.83
CA PHE A 127 1.77 8.34 17.01
C PHE A 127 0.93 8.21 18.28
N LEU A 128 -0.01 9.13 18.50
CA LEU A 128 -0.89 9.12 19.68
C LEU A 128 -1.78 7.86 19.72
N LEU A 129 -2.37 7.49 18.59
CA LEU A 129 -3.14 6.25 18.49
C LEU A 129 -2.23 5.02 18.59
N GLY A 130 -1.04 5.09 18.07
CA GLY A 130 -0.04 4.02 18.10
C GLY A 130 0.38 3.64 19.53
N LEU A 131 0.37 4.58 20.49
CA LEU A 131 0.73 4.30 21.88
C LEU A 131 -0.15 3.22 22.52
N PRO A 132 -1.48 3.32 22.53
CA PRO A 132 -2.34 2.23 22.99
C PRO A 132 -2.37 1.06 22.02
N ALA A 133 -2.39 1.34 20.68
CA ALA A 133 -2.50 0.34 19.63
C ALA A 133 -1.33 -0.67 19.62
N ALA A 134 -0.11 -0.22 19.90
CA ALA A 134 1.07 -1.09 19.97
C ALA A 134 1.00 -2.15 21.10
N ARG A 135 0.13 -1.94 22.09
CA ARG A 135 -0.13 -2.89 23.19
C ARG A 135 -1.26 -3.87 22.87
N LEU A 136 -2.12 -3.52 21.90
CA LEU A 136 -3.24 -4.36 21.49
C LEU A 136 -2.76 -5.44 20.51
N LYS A 137 -3.43 -6.59 20.52
CA LYS A 137 -3.12 -7.73 19.64
C LYS A 137 -4.35 -8.13 18.82
N GLY A 138 -4.11 -8.54 17.56
CA GLY A 138 -5.11 -9.14 16.70
C GLY A 138 -6.36 -8.28 16.51
N HIS A 139 -7.53 -8.84 16.80
CA HIS A 139 -8.83 -8.22 16.55
C HIS A 139 -9.10 -6.96 17.40
N TYR A 140 -8.54 -6.85 18.61
CA TYR A 140 -8.70 -5.66 19.44
C TYR A 140 -8.09 -4.42 18.80
N LEU A 141 -6.96 -4.58 18.13
CA LEU A 141 -6.34 -3.50 17.37
C LEU A 141 -7.21 -3.06 16.20
N ALA A 142 -7.77 -4.02 15.47
CA ALA A 142 -8.65 -3.75 14.33
C ALA A 142 -9.90 -2.95 14.76
N ILE A 143 -10.54 -3.34 15.88
CA ILE A 143 -11.70 -2.64 16.45
C ILE A 143 -11.31 -1.24 16.94
N GLY A 144 -10.18 -1.11 17.65
CA GLY A 144 -9.71 0.18 18.14
C GLY A 144 -9.40 1.17 17.02
N THR A 145 -8.78 0.71 15.92
CA THR A 145 -8.49 1.55 14.75
C THR A 145 -9.75 1.89 13.95
N LEU A 146 -10.72 0.98 13.87
CA LEU A 146 -12.04 1.27 13.30
C LEU A 146 -12.75 2.38 14.10
N GLY A 147 -12.76 2.26 15.45
CA GLY A 147 -13.30 3.27 16.32
C GLY A 147 -12.65 4.64 16.12
N PHE A 148 -11.34 4.70 15.91
CA PHE A 148 -10.63 5.93 15.55
C PHE A 148 -11.12 6.49 14.21
N GLY A 149 -11.32 5.68 13.19
CA GLY A 149 -11.87 6.10 11.89
C GLY A 149 -13.24 6.73 12.04
N ILE A 150 -14.16 6.08 12.78
CA ILE A 150 -15.51 6.59 13.08
C ILE A 150 -15.42 7.91 13.88
N LEU A 151 -14.56 7.97 14.89
CA LEU A 151 -14.35 9.18 15.69
C LEU A 151 -13.87 10.33 14.83
N THR A 152 -12.92 10.10 13.94
CA THR A 152 -12.42 11.12 13.00
C THR A 152 -13.53 11.59 12.07
N TYR A 153 -14.33 10.69 11.50
CA TYR A 153 -15.49 11.03 10.69
C TYR A 153 -16.48 11.92 11.45
N GLN A 154 -16.81 11.56 12.70
CA GLN A 154 -17.71 12.35 13.55
C GLN A 154 -17.12 13.73 13.89
N LEU A 155 -15.84 13.81 14.18
CA LEU A 155 -15.16 15.09 14.39
C LEU A 155 -15.23 15.97 13.15
N LEU A 156 -14.97 15.44 11.97
CA LEU A 156 -15.06 16.16 10.71
C LEU A 156 -16.48 16.63 10.40
N THR A 157 -17.49 15.83 10.76
CA THR A 157 -18.92 16.15 10.53
C THR A 157 -19.43 17.20 11.50
N ASN A 158 -19.02 17.15 12.78
CA ASN A 158 -19.57 18.00 13.83
C ASN A 158 -18.77 19.33 14.02
N SER A 159 -17.53 19.42 13.53
CA SER A 159 -16.72 20.64 13.64
C SER A 159 -17.08 21.67 12.57
N VAL A 160 -18.33 22.14 12.54
CA VAL A 160 -18.89 23.00 11.48
C VAL A 160 -18.09 24.28 11.26
N ASP A 161 -17.54 24.86 12.31
CA ASP A 161 -16.77 26.11 12.25
C ASP A 161 -15.44 25.95 11.46
N ILE A 162 -14.84 24.76 11.47
CA ILE A 162 -13.54 24.49 10.84
C ILE A 162 -13.73 23.75 9.52
N THR A 163 -14.52 22.69 9.52
CA THR A 163 -14.68 21.76 8.39
C THR A 163 -15.88 22.07 7.51
N ARG A 164 -16.78 22.96 7.94
CA ARG A 164 -18.13 23.20 7.42
C ARG A 164 -19.06 21.98 7.52
N GLY A 165 -18.67 20.98 8.28
CA GLY A 165 -19.47 19.80 8.54
C GLY A 165 -19.96 19.10 7.26
N PRO A 166 -21.24 18.69 7.19
CA PRO A 166 -21.79 17.97 6.03
C PRO A 166 -21.78 18.78 4.72
N MET A 167 -21.77 20.13 4.79
CA MET A 167 -21.68 20.98 3.59
C MET A 167 -20.32 20.88 2.90
N GLY A 168 -19.28 20.52 3.64
CA GLY A 168 -17.94 20.33 3.15
C GLY A 168 -17.18 21.60 2.77
N LEU A 169 -15.93 21.43 2.43
CA LEU A 169 -15.04 22.50 1.96
C LEU A 169 -15.05 22.54 0.42
N ILE A 170 -15.48 23.64 -0.15
CA ILE A 170 -15.56 23.87 -1.60
C ILE A 170 -14.52 24.92 -2.01
N GLY A 171 -13.90 24.73 -3.19
CA GLY A 171 -13.03 25.74 -3.79
C GLY A 171 -11.69 25.90 -3.07
N ILE A 172 -11.01 24.79 -2.77
CA ILE A 172 -9.67 24.80 -2.16
C ILE A 172 -8.67 25.37 -3.17
N PRO A 173 -7.94 26.46 -2.84
CA PRO A 173 -6.98 27.07 -3.74
C PRO A 173 -5.72 26.20 -3.84
N THR A 174 -5.43 25.68 -5.04
CA THR A 174 -4.29 24.76 -5.29
C THR A 174 -3.36 25.24 -6.39
N GLY A 175 -3.36 26.55 -6.68
CA GLY A 175 -2.34 27.19 -7.54
C GLY A 175 -2.54 27.03 -9.05
N GLY A 176 -3.73 26.62 -9.54
CA GLY A 176 -4.02 26.60 -10.98
C GLY A 176 -3.15 25.65 -11.81
N ILE A 177 -2.62 24.60 -11.18
CA ILE A 177 -1.77 23.58 -11.84
C ILE A 177 -2.60 22.84 -12.91
N ASP A 178 -2.03 22.71 -14.11
CA ASP A 178 -2.63 21.97 -15.22
C ASP A 178 -2.77 20.47 -14.90
N ARG A 179 -3.77 19.83 -15.49
CA ARG A 179 -4.12 18.43 -15.25
C ARG A 179 -2.97 17.47 -15.59
N GLN A 180 -2.25 17.73 -16.68
CA GLN A 180 -1.11 16.91 -17.06
C GLN A 180 0.02 17.00 -16.03
N THR A 181 0.26 18.19 -15.53
CA THR A 181 1.23 18.42 -14.44
C THR A 181 0.79 17.71 -13.15
N TRP A 182 -0.51 17.74 -12.80
CA TRP A 182 -1.04 16.98 -11.66
C TRP A 182 -0.79 15.48 -11.82
N TYR A 183 -1.04 14.95 -13.02
CA TYR A 183 -0.77 13.54 -13.31
C TYR A 183 0.69 13.18 -13.06
N LEU A 184 1.63 13.97 -13.60
CA LEU A 184 3.07 13.72 -13.43
C LEU A 184 3.51 13.84 -11.96
N VAL A 185 2.99 14.81 -11.22
CA VAL A 185 3.25 14.98 -9.79
C VAL A 185 2.76 13.75 -9.01
N MET A 186 1.52 13.32 -9.23
CA MET A 186 0.95 12.15 -8.55
C MET A 186 1.72 10.86 -8.88
N LEU A 187 2.06 10.67 -10.15
CA LEU A 187 2.87 9.54 -10.59
C LEU A 187 4.25 9.57 -9.94
N GLY A 188 4.91 10.72 -9.91
CA GLY A 188 6.22 10.90 -9.29
C GLY A 188 6.20 10.58 -7.78
N VAL A 189 5.25 11.16 -7.03
CA VAL A 189 5.09 10.90 -5.59
C VAL A 189 4.80 9.42 -5.34
N CYS A 190 3.87 8.83 -6.11
CA CYS A 190 3.52 7.43 -5.98
C CYS A 190 4.73 6.51 -6.23
N LEU A 191 5.52 6.78 -7.28
CA LEU A 191 6.72 6.00 -7.58
C LEU A 191 7.82 6.15 -6.52
N ILE A 192 7.99 7.35 -5.96
CA ILE A 192 8.95 7.58 -4.86
C ILE A 192 8.55 6.77 -3.62
N VAL A 193 7.28 6.82 -3.22
CA VAL A 193 6.79 6.06 -2.07
C VAL A 193 6.86 4.56 -2.33
N LEU A 194 6.48 4.11 -3.53
CA LEU A 194 6.61 2.70 -3.93
C LEU A 194 8.07 2.24 -3.88
N ALA A 195 8.99 3.03 -4.43
CA ALA A 195 10.42 2.71 -4.40
C ALA A 195 10.97 2.65 -2.97
N ALA A 196 10.56 3.58 -2.09
CA ALA A 196 10.93 3.59 -0.69
C ALA A 196 10.42 2.33 0.03
N LEU A 197 9.16 1.93 -0.18
CA LEU A 197 8.59 0.72 0.42
C LEU A 197 9.28 -0.55 -0.09
N VAL A 198 9.54 -0.64 -1.40
CA VAL A 198 10.27 -1.77 -1.98
C VAL A 198 11.71 -1.81 -1.46
N TYR A 199 12.33 -0.66 -1.24
CA TYR A 199 13.67 -0.57 -0.64
C TYR A 199 13.65 -1.05 0.81
N ILE A 200 12.71 -0.58 1.62
CA ILE A 200 12.53 -1.02 3.02
C ILE A 200 12.28 -2.53 3.06
N ASP A 201 11.36 -3.03 2.25
CA ASP A 201 10.98 -4.44 2.23
C ASP A 201 12.15 -5.38 1.88
N ARG A 202 13.05 -4.98 0.97
CA ARG A 202 14.05 -5.88 0.37
C ARG A 202 15.48 -5.64 0.75
N TYR A 203 15.85 -4.40 1.04
CA TYR A 203 17.26 -4.00 1.17
C TYR A 203 17.58 -3.41 2.54
N SER A 204 16.56 -2.99 3.30
CA SER A 204 16.76 -2.36 4.60
C SER A 204 16.73 -3.37 5.75
N SER A 205 17.60 -3.18 6.73
CA SER A 205 17.53 -3.88 8.02
C SER A 205 16.21 -3.63 8.74
N LEU A 206 15.58 -2.46 8.53
CA LEU A 206 14.26 -2.15 9.07
C LEU A 206 13.20 -3.13 8.55
N GLY A 207 13.23 -3.48 7.27
CA GLY A 207 12.29 -4.46 6.70
C GLY A 207 12.44 -5.85 7.32
N VAL A 208 13.65 -6.26 7.65
CA VAL A 208 13.91 -7.52 8.36
C VAL A 208 13.31 -7.47 9.77
N ILE A 209 13.55 -6.37 10.52
CA ILE A 209 13.01 -6.17 11.87
C ILE A 209 11.48 -6.18 11.86
N LEU A 210 10.84 -5.46 10.92
CA LEU A 210 9.38 -5.43 10.78
C LEU A 210 8.81 -6.83 10.54
N LYS A 211 9.44 -7.62 9.66
CA LYS A 211 9.03 -9.00 9.37
C LYS A 211 9.26 -9.94 10.54
N MET A 212 10.35 -9.79 11.31
CA MET A 212 10.56 -10.56 12.54
C MET A 212 9.42 -10.33 13.54
N VAL A 213 9.04 -9.06 13.77
CA VAL A 213 7.91 -8.70 14.64
C VAL A 213 6.59 -9.28 14.12
N ARG A 214 6.39 -9.31 12.81
CA ARG A 214 5.20 -9.90 12.18
C ARG A 214 5.11 -11.41 12.41
N HIS A 215 6.23 -12.12 12.32
CA HIS A 215 6.25 -13.60 12.42
C HIS A 215 6.13 -14.05 13.87
N ASP A 216 6.93 -13.49 14.78
CA ASP A 216 6.90 -13.84 16.19
C ASP A 216 7.44 -12.68 17.05
N GLU A 217 6.54 -12.05 17.81
CA GLU A 217 6.88 -10.95 18.72
C GLU A 217 7.80 -11.40 19.87
N ILE A 218 7.64 -12.65 20.36
CA ILE A 218 8.42 -13.18 21.47
C ILE A 218 9.86 -13.44 21.01
N ALA A 219 10.02 -14.07 19.85
CA ALA A 219 11.33 -14.31 19.27
C ALA A 219 12.06 -13.00 18.92
N ALA A 220 11.34 -11.98 18.43
CA ALA A 220 11.89 -10.66 18.17
C ALA A 220 12.38 -9.99 19.46
N GLN A 221 11.61 -10.07 20.57
CA GLN A 221 12.02 -9.56 21.88
C GLN A 221 13.24 -10.30 22.42
N ALA A 222 13.28 -11.62 22.30
CA ALA A 222 14.43 -12.43 22.70
C ALA A 222 15.71 -12.06 21.94
N SER A 223 15.56 -11.56 20.71
CA SER A 223 16.66 -11.05 19.86
C SER A 223 17.05 -9.60 20.18
N GLY A 224 16.51 -9.00 21.27
CA GLY A 224 16.81 -7.64 21.70
C GLY A 224 16.06 -6.54 20.96
N ILE A 225 15.04 -6.86 20.14
CA ILE A 225 14.25 -5.88 19.40
C ILE A 225 13.16 -5.31 20.32
N ASN A 226 13.10 -3.98 20.41
CA ASN A 226 12.00 -3.30 21.09
C ASN A 226 10.74 -3.30 20.21
N VAL A 227 9.91 -4.35 20.34
CA VAL A 227 8.70 -4.56 19.55
C VAL A 227 7.71 -3.39 19.65
N PHE A 228 7.58 -2.80 20.86
CA PHE A 228 6.71 -1.64 21.08
C PHE A 228 7.13 -0.44 20.21
N ALA A 229 8.42 -0.09 20.22
CA ALA A 229 8.94 1.02 19.42
C ALA A 229 8.79 0.76 17.92
N VAL A 230 9.05 -0.47 17.48
CA VAL A 230 8.90 -0.87 16.06
C VAL A 230 7.45 -0.71 15.60
N LYS A 231 6.48 -1.19 16.37
CA LYS A 231 5.05 -1.03 16.07
C LYS A 231 4.63 0.44 16.05
N LEU A 232 5.09 1.23 17.02
CA LEU A 232 4.77 2.65 17.12
C LEU A 232 5.29 3.43 15.91
N ILE A 233 6.55 3.20 15.52
CA ILE A 233 7.14 3.83 14.34
C ILE A 233 6.39 3.43 13.07
N ALA A 234 6.08 2.13 12.90
CA ALA A 234 5.34 1.65 11.75
C ALA A 234 3.94 2.30 11.65
N PHE A 235 3.26 2.45 12.79
CA PHE A 235 1.96 3.12 12.88
C PHE A 235 2.05 4.60 12.47
N THR A 236 3.05 5.31 13.01
CA THR A 236 3.29 6.73 12.73
C THR A 236 3.59 6.98 11.24
N VAL A 237 4.49 6.17 10.65
CA VAL A 237 4.87 6.31 9.24
C VAL A 237 3.71 5.93 8.32
N SER A 238 2.96 4.88 8.67
CA SER A 238 1.75 4.49 7.94
C SER A 238 0.70 5.60 7.92
N ALA A 239 0.43 6.24 9.08
CA ALA A 239 -0.46 7.39 9.17
C ALA A 239 0.04 8.57 8.32
N GLY A 240 1.35 8.77 8.23
CA GLY A 240 1.96 9.77 7.35
C GLY A 240 1.67 9.52 5.86
N PHE A 241 1.80 8.27 5.39
CA PHE A 241 1.45 7.92 4.00
C PHE A 241 -0.06 8.08 3.72
N ALA A 242 -0.91 7.72 4.67
CA ALA A 242 -2.35 7.94 4.56
C ALA A 242 -2.68 9.45 4.55
N GLY A 243 -2.05 10.25 5.42
CA GLY A 243 -2.19 11.70 5.42
C GLY A 243 -1.71 12.35 4.13
N LEU A 244 -0.61 11.86 3.54
CA LEU A 244 -0.12 12.29 2.23
C LEU A 244 -1.14 12.01 1.12
N SER A 245 -1.72 10.81 1.11
CA SER A 245 -2.81 10.46 0.19
C SER A 245 -3.97 11.45 0.31
N GLY A 246 -4.40 11.77 1.54
CA GLY A 246 -5.47 12.73 1.80
C GLY A 246 -5.14 14.15 1.37
N ALA A 247 -3.96 14.64 1.68
CA ALA A 247 -3.52 15.97 1.27
C ALA A 247 -3.51 16.12 -0.26
N LEU A 248 -2.98 15.12 -0.98
CA LEU A 248 -2.98 15.11 -2.44
C LEU A 248 -4.39 14.99 -3.03
N PHE A 249 -5.27 14.20 -2.39
CA PHE A 249 -6.67 14.09 -2.76
C PHE A 249 -7.38 15.46 -2.66
N ALA A 250 -7.22 16.16 -1.54
CA ALA A 250 -7.79 17.49 -1.32
C ALA A 250 -7.29 18.53 -2.34
N ALA A 251 -5.99 18.49 -2.62
CA ALA A 251 -5.37 19.39 -3.59
C ALA A 251 -5.87 19.16 -5.02
N TYR A 252 -6.17 17.90 -5.36
CA TYR A 252 -6.63 17.54 -6.70
C TYR A 252 -8.14 17.79 -6.89
N VAL A 253 -8.98 17.25 -5.97
CA VAL A 253 -10.44 17.28 -6.09
C VAL A 253 -11.01 18.66 -5.77
N ARG A 254 -10.34 19.44 -4.91
CA ARG A 254 -10.72 20.80 -4.46
C ARG A 254 -12.09 20.89 -3.77
N PHE A 255 -12.65 19.75 -3.43
CA PHE A 255 -13.92 19.61 -2.73
C PHE A 255 -13.81 18.46 -1.74
N LEU A 256 -14.20 18.69 -0.49
CA LEU A 256 -14.13 17.72 0.60
C LEU A 256 -15.44 17.66 1.34
N THR A 257 -15.99 16.47 1.48
CA THR A 257 -17.07 16.16 2.42
C THR A 257 -16.60 15.09 3.40
N PRO A 258 -17.11 15.07 4.65
CA PRO A 258 -16.75 14.02 5.61
C PRO A 258 -17.03 12.60 5.08
N ASP A 259 -18.09 12.41 4.29
CA ASP A 259 -18.49 11.11 3.73
C ASP A 259 -17.42 10.45 2.86
N LEU A 260 -16.48 11.23 2.30
CA LEU A 260 -15.34 10.70 1.55
C LEU A 260 -14.28 10.00 2.43
N PHE A 261 -14.42 10.08 3.76
CA PHE A 261 -13.46 9.54 4.73
C PHE A 261 -14.13 8.68 5.80
N ASN A 262 -15.28 8.10 5.48
CA ASN A 262 -16.02 7.17 6.35
C ASN A 262 -15.30 5.82 6.47
N GLU A 263 -15.83 4.94 7.32
CA GLU A 263 -15.29 3.60 7.55
C GLU A 263 -15.33 2.71 6.29
N GLN A 264 -16.27 2.92 5.38
CA GLN A 264 -16.38 2.16 4.13
C GLN A 264 -15.15 2.37 3.23
N GLU A 265 -14.58 3.58 3.22
CA GLU A 265 -13.33 3.86 2.51
C GLU A 265 -12.14 3.13 3.13
N SER A 266 -12.08 2.99 4.46
CA SER A 266 -11.06 2.17 5.13
C SER A 266 -11.13 0.71 4.68
N PHE A 267 -12.35 0.15 4.60
CA PHE A 267 -12.56 -1.20 4.07
C PHE A 267 -12.15 -1.31 2.59
N ARG A 268 -12.47 -0.29 1.78
CA ARG A 268 -12.06 -0.25 0.37
C ARG A 268 -10.53 -0.31 0.22
N TYR A 269 -9.79 0.52 0.95
CA TYR A 269 -8.33 0.50 0.92
C TYR A 269 -7.76 -0.84 1.40
N MET A 270 -8.35 -1.43 2.44
CA MET A 270 -7.96 -2.75 2.94
C MET A 270 -8.22 -3.85 1.89
N MET A 271 -9.37 -3.83 1.21
CA MET A 271 -9.65 -4.78 0.12
C MET A 271 -8.65 -4.65 -1.03
N MET A 272 -8.29 -3.41 -1.42
CA MET A 272 -7.25 -3.17 -2.42
C MET A 272 -5.90 -3.75 -1.98
N ALA A 273 -5.54 -3.62 -0.70
CA ALA A 273 -4.30 -4.18 -0.15
C ALA A 273 -4.32 -5.72 -0.14
N VAL A 274 -5.47 -6.33 0.21
CA VAL A 274 -5.65 -7.79 0.24
C VAL A 274 -5.59 -8.38 -1.18
N VAL A 275 -6.34 -7.79 -2.11
CA VAL A 275 -6.34 -8.19 -3.54
C VAL A 275 -4.96 -8.02 -4.16
N GLY A 276 -4.25 -6.94 -3.78
CA GLY A 276 -2.87 -6.72 -4.18
C GLY A 276 -1.88 -7.74 -3.62
N GLY A 277 -2.24 -8.38 -2.52
CA GLY A 277 -1.36 -9.25 -1.72
C GLY A 277 -0.70 -8.49 -0.59
N ILE A 278 -1.11 -8.81 0.64
CA ILE A 278 -0.64 -8.17 1.88
C ILE A 278 0.88 -8.36 2.00
N GLY A 279 1.62 -7.24 2.03
CA GLY A 279 3.08 -7.22 2.09
C GLY A 279 3.77 -7.15 0.72
N SER A 280 3.02 -7.02 -0.38
CA SER A 280 3.56 -6.77 -1.71
C SER A 280 3.20 -5.34 -2.17
N PRO A 281 4.12 -4.36 -2.05
CA PRO A 281 3.84 -2.98 -2.49
C PRO A 281 3.48 -2.88 -3.97
N LEU A 282 4.15 -3.66 -4.84
CA LEU A 282 3.85 -3.71 -6.27
C LEU A 282 2.46 -4.30 -6.56
N GLY A 283 2.07 -5.34 -5.82
CA GLY A 283 0.73 -5.91 -5.93
C GLY A 283 -0.34 -4.93 -5.48
N GLY A 284 -0.12 -4.24 -4.36
CA GLY A 284 -1.02 -3.18 -3.87
C GLY A 284 -1.19 -2.04 -4.88
N PHE A 285 -0.11 -1.61 -5.54
CA PHE A 285 -0.17 -0.64 -6.63
C PHE A 285 -1.04 -1.12 -7.80
N ALA A 286 -0.82 -2.35 -8.27
CA ALA A 286 -1.60 -2.93 -9.36
C ALA A 286 -3.08 -3.08 -8.99
N ALA A 287 -3.37 -3.53 -7.76
CA ALA A 287 -4.74 -3.69 -7.28
C ALA A 287 -5.46 -2.35 -7.13
N SER A 288 -4.80 -1.30 -6.66
CA SER A 288 -5.40 0.04 -6.58
C SER A 288 -5.79 0.58 -7.94
N LEU A 289 -4.94 0.38 -8.97
CA LEU A 289 -5.27 0.74 -10.35
C LEU A 289 -6.48 -0.06 -10.86
N LEU A 290 -6.46 -1.38 -10.74
CA LEU A 290 -7.54 -2.24 -11.23
C LEU A 290 -8.87 -1.97 -10.54
N LEU A 291 -8.89 -1.96 -9.20
CA LEU A 291 -10.09 -1.80 -8.40
C LEU A 291 -10.66 -0.37 -8.43
N THR A 292 -9.88 0.61 -8.87
CA THR A 292 -10.39 1.98 -9.11
C THR A 292 -10.87 2.13 -10.54
N MET A 293 -10.11 1.63 -11.54
CA MET A 293 -10.43 1.87 -12.95
C MET A 293 -11.64 1.06 -13.45
N ILE A 294 -11.80 -0.20 -13.01
CA ILE A 294 -12.87 -1.06 -13.55
C ILE A 294 -14.27 -0.57 -13.14
N PRO A 295 -14.57 -0.33 -11.84
CA PRO A 295 -15.89 0.15 -11.46
C PRO A 295 -16.23 1.53 -12.03
N GLU A 296 -15.23 2.41 -12.14
CA GLU A 296 -15.43 3.75 -12.69
C GLU A 296 -15.60 3.73 -14.21
N GLY A 297 -14.94 2.79 -14.90
CA GLY A 297 -15.13 2.55 -16.33
C GLY A 297 -16.56 2.08 -16.64
N LEU A 298 -17.17 1.26 -15.80
CA LEU A 298 -18.57 0.85 -15.92
C LEU A 298 -19.55 2.01 -15.77
N ARG A 299 -19.26 2.94 -14.86
CA ARG A 299 -20.01 4.18 -14.70
C ARG A 299 -20.02 5.01 -16.00
N ALA A 300 -18.90 5.07 -16.68
CA ALA A 300 -18.80 5.77 -17.97
C ALA A 300 -19.69 5.15 -19.06
N LEU A 301 -20.03 3.87 -18.94
CA LEU A 301 -20.92 3.14 -19.84
C LEU A 301 -22.41 3.27 -19.44
N GLY A 302 -22.73 4.01 -18.36
CA GLY A 302 -24.10 4.20 -17.88
C GLY A 302 -24.65 3.09 -16.95
N GLU A 303 -23.80 2.16 -16.56
CA GLU A 303 -24.18 0.97 -15.77
C GLU A 303 -23.91 1.13 -14.26
N ASP A 304 -24.36 2.25 -13.68
CA ASP A 304 -24.13 2.58 -12.26
C ASP A 304 -24.68 1.52 -11.29
N ASN A 305 -25.82 0.89 -11.64
CA ASN A 305 -26.50 -0.08 -10.79
C ASN A 305 -25.67 -1.35 -10.53
N TYR A 306 -24.80 -1.73 -11.44
CA TYR A 306 -23.97 -2.94 -11.33
C TYR A 306 -22.59 -2.70 -10.72
N ARG A 307 -22.25 -1.45 -10.44
CA ARG A 307 -20.92 -1.06 -9.92
C ARG A 307 -20.51 -1.83 -8.67
N LEU A 308 -21.41 -1.90 -7.68
CA LEU A 308 -21.15 -2.60 -6.41
C LEU A 308 -21.05 -4.11 -6.61
N LEU A 309 -21.91 -4.66 -7.46
CA LEU A 309 -21.92 -6.08 -7.79
C LEU A 309 -20.61 -6.48 -8.52
N VAL A 310 -20.21 -5.70 -9.50
CA VAL A 310 -18.95 -5.95 -10.23
C VAL A 310 -17.73 -5.82 -9.31
N TYR A 311 -17.72 -4.80 -8.46
CA TYR A 311 -16.65 -4.64 -7.47
C TYR A 311 -16.54 -5.86 -6.54
N GLY A 312 -17.67 -6.27 -5.93
CA GLY A 312 -17.71 -7.44 -5.05
C GLY A 312 -17.33 -8.75 -5.77
N THR A 313 -17.88 -8.96 -6.97
CA THR A 313 -17.57 -10.13 -7.79
C THR A 313 -16.09 -10.18 -8.18
N MET A 314 -15.53 -9.04 -8.57
CA MET A 314 -14.11 -8.94 -8.92
C MET A 314 -13.20 -9.28 -7.72
N VAL A 315 -13.52 -8.75 -6.54
CA VAL A 315 -12.77 -9.08 -5.31
C VAL A 315 -12.86 -10.58 -5.01
N LEU A 316 -14.04 -11.18 -5.10
CA LEU A 316 -14.24 -12.62 -4.89
C LEU A 316 -13.47 -13.46 -5.91
N LEU A 317 -13.51 -13.11 -7.19
CA LEU A 317 -12.78 -13.81 -8.23
C LEU A 317 -11.27 -13.72 -8.00
N VAL A 318 -10.73 -12.55 -7.67
CA VAL A 318 -9.29 -12.42 -7.40
C VAL A 318 -8.89 -13.26 -6.19
N LEU A 319 -9.66 -13.25 -5.10
CA LEU A 319 -9.36 -14.06 -3.91
C LEU A 319 -9.49 -15.56 -4.20
N TRP A 320 -10.41 -15.96 -5.07
CA TRP A 320 -10.58 -17.37 -5.47
C TRP A 320 -9.42 -17.88 -6.31
N PHE A 321 -9.04 -17.13 -7.36
CA PHE A 321 -8.00 -17.55 -8.30
C PHE A 321 -6.58 -17.22 -7.83
N LEU A 322 -6.43 -16.20 -6.99
CA LEU A 322 -5.15 -15.67 -6.54
C LEU A 322 -5.12 -15.53 -5.00
N PRO A 323 -5.10 -16.62 -4.23
CA PRO A 323 -5.15 -16.57 -2.76
C PRO A 323 -3.96 -15.81 -2.13
N ALA A 324 -2.85 -15.67 -2.87
CA ALA A 324 -1.70 -14.82 -2.46
C ALA A 324 -1.78 -13.39 -3.03
N GLY A 325 -2.91 -13.00 -3.64
CA GLY A 325 -3.09 -11.74 -4.33
C GLY A 325 -2.26 -11.60 -5.62
N ILE A 326 -2.41 -10.46 -6.28
CA ILE A 326 -1.66 -10.14 -7.51
C ILE A 326 -0.14 -10.16 -7.27
N GLY A 327 0.30 -9.74 -6.07
CA GLY A 327 1.70 -9.77 -5.65
C GLY A 327 2.29 -11.18 -5.63
N GLY A 328 1.48 -12.19 -5.31
CA GLY A 328 1.90 -13.60 -5.33
C GLY A 328 2.32 -14.09 -6.71
N LEU A 329 1.68 -13.62 -7.78
CA LEU A 329 2.09 -13.91 -9.16
C LEU A 329 3.48 -13.32 -9.47
N ILE A 330 3.71 -12.08 -8.99
CA ILE A 330 4.99 -11.38 -9.19
C ILE A 330 6.12 -12.08 -8.42
N GLU A 331 5.83 -12.66 -7.27
CA GLU A 331 6.81 -13.38 -6.44
C GLU A 331 7.02 -14.83 -6.87
N ARG A 332 5.99 -15.53 -7.35
CA ARG A 332 6.09 -16.90 -7.83
C ARG A 332 7.01 -17.04 -9.06
N GLN A 333 7.12 -16.00 -9.86
CA GLN A 333 8.11 -15.96 -10.95
C GLN A 333 9.56 -15.73 -10.47
N ARG A 334 9.80 -15.66 -9.15
CA ARG A 334 11.11 -15.42 -8.55
C ARG A 334 11.75 -16.64 -7.91
N ARG A 335 10.95 -17.69 -7.64
CA ARG A 335 11.44 -19.01 -7.21
C ARG A 335 11.72 -19.86 -8.43
#